data_1e83528881a6c0c69a71dfdb38db896c
#
_entry.id   1e83528881a6c0c69a71dfdb38db896c
#
_cell.length_a   1.000
_cell.length_b   1.000
_cell.length_c   1.000
_cell.angle_alpha   90.00
_cell.angle_beta   90.00
_cell.angle_gamma   90.00
#
_symmetry.space_group_name_H-M   'P 1'
#
loop_
_entity.id
_entity.type
_entity.pdbx_description
1 polymer ?
#
loop_
_entity_poly.entity_id
_entity_poly.type
_entity_poly.pdbx_seq_one_letter_code
_entity_poly.pdbx_strand_id
1 'polypeptide(L)'
;MMCSAYDNSHASWSPTHEQTWDIVKHTPYCSGQFIWTGCDYIGEPTPYGFPARSSYFGIIDLAGFPKDVYYMYQSEWTTKPVLHLFPHWNWVDGQTIDLWCYYNNADEVELFVNGQSQGVRRKADSHQYHVSWRVTYHPGEVRVVARRQVREVASQTIKAAGAADHARLTMDYRGNDTYFINAEVVDAAGIRCPWADDDLQFKVDNGIILGVDNGSQFSMERFKADH
;
A
#
# COMPACT_ATOMS: atom_id res chain seq x y z
N MET A 1 -16.43 6.79 -0.32
CA MET A 1 -16.22 5.40 -0.81
C MET A 1 -14.74 5.28 -1.13
N MET A 2 -14.04 4.34 -0.52
CA MET A 2 -12.60 4.14 -0.73
C MET A 2 -12.39 2.90 -1.61
N CYS A 3 -11.33 2.89 -2.42
CA CYS A 3 -10.91 1.69 -3.12
C CYS A 3 -10.42 0.63 -2.14
N SER A 4 -10.61 -0.64 -2.50
CA SER A 4 -10.04 -1.76 -1.77
C SER A 4 -8.51 -1.76 -1.92
N ALA A 5 -7.79 -2.09 -0.84
CA ALA A 5 -6.36 -2.40 -0.90
C ALA A 5 -6.10 -3.71 -1.67
N TYR A 6 -7.09 -4.58 -1.69
CA TYR A 6 -7.00 -5.88 -2.36
C TYR A 6 -7.33 -5.76 -3.85
N ASP A 7 -6.61 -6.50 -4.68
CA ASP A 7 -6.86 -6.62 -6.12
C ASP A 7 -8.02 -7.61 -6.40
N ASN A 8 -9.18 -7.36 -5.77
CA ASN A 8 -10.39 -8.19 -5.86
C ASN A 8 -11.60 -7.45 -6.42
N SER A 9 -11.42 -6.20 -6.81
CA SER A 9 -12.46 -5.35 -7.38
C SER A 9 -11.91 -4.61 -8.59
N HIS A 10 -12.72 -4.46 -9.62
CA HIS A 10 -12.35 -3.78 -10.85
C HIS A 10 -13.57 -3.08 -11.48
N ALA A 11 -13.31 -2.14 -12.38
CA ALA A 11 -14.37 -1.53 -13.19
C ALA A 11 -14.95 -2.56 -14.18
N SER A 12 -16.20 -2.37 -14.60
CA SER A 12 -16.89 -3.31 -15.51
C SER A 12 -16.20 -3.50 -16.86
N TRP A 13 -15.31 -2.60 -17.23
CA TRP A 13 -14.56 -2.61 -18.49
C TRP A 13 -13.10 -3.06 -18.35
N SER A 14 -12.69 -3.52 -17.19
CA SER A 14 -11.31 -3.91 -16.91
C SER A 14 -11.27 -5.15 -16.02
N PRO A 15 -10.36 -6.09 -16.22
CA PRO A 15 -10.06 -7.13 -15.24
C PRO A 15 -9.23 -6.56 -14.06
N THR A 16 -8.94 -7.40 -13.07
CA THR A 16 -8.00 -7.06 -12.00
C THR A 16 -6.56 -6.98 -12.54
N HIS A 17 -5.65 -6.38 -11.79
CA HIS A 17 -4.24 -6.27 -12.17
C HIS A 17 -3.58 -7.65 -12.27
N GLU A 18 -3.85 -8.54 -11.32
CA GLU A 18 -3.32 -9.91 -11.35
C GLU A 18 -3.81 -10.69 -12.58
N GLN A 19 -5.11 -10.59 -12.89
CA GLN A 19 -5.67 -11.25 -14.09
C GLN A 19 -5.05 -10.74 -15.38
N THR A 20 -4.86 -9.41 -15.49
CA THR A 20 -4.22 -8.83 -16.67
C THR A 20 -2.79 -9.30 -16.82
N TRP A 21 -2.03 -9.28 -15.72
CA TRP A 21 -0.63 -9.72 -15.72
C TRP A 21 -0.51 -11.22 -16.04
N ASP A 22 -1.40 -12.04 -15.49
CA ASP A 22 -1.40 -13.48 -15.75
C ASP A 22 -1.56 -13.79 -17.25
N ILE A 23 -2.49 -13.11 -17.93
CA ILE A 23 -2.70 -13.24 -19.36
C ILE A 23 -1.43 -12.85 -20.13
N VAL A 24 -0.83 -11.71 -19.83
CA VAL A 24 0.35 -11.21 -20.52
C VAL A 24 1.54 -12.13 -20.30
N LYS A 25 1.79 -12.54 -19.07
CA LYS A 25 2.91 -13.42 -18.66
C LYS A 25 2.89 -14.78 -19.37
N HIS A 26 1.69 -15.31 -19.60
CA HIS A 26 1.49 -16.62 -20.23
C HIS A 26 1.15 -16.56 -21.73
N THR A 27 1.26 -15.39 -22.36
CA THR A 27 1.01 -15.20 -23.79
C THR A 27 2.30 -14.92 -24.54
N PRO A 28 2.95 -15.95 -25.15
CA PRO A 28 4.32 -15.83 -25.69
C PRO A 28 4.50 -14.78 -26.81
N TYR A 29 3.43 -14.44 -27.53
CA TYR A 29 3.47 -13.43 -28.59
C TYR A 29 3.16 -12.01 -28.10
N CYS A 30 2.85 -11.84 -26.81
CA CYS A 30 2.62 -10.54 -26.20
C CYS A 30 3.95 -9.95 -25.72
N SER A 31 4.32 -8.77 -26.23
CA SER A 31 5.58 -8.12 -25.88
C SER A 31 5.60 -7.51 -24.47
N GLY A 32 4.45 -7.39 -23.84
CA GLY A 32 4.29 -6.80 -22.50
C GLY A 32 2.98 -6.02 -22.39
N GLN A 33 2.87 -5.24 -21.33
CA GLN A 33 1.71 -4.39 -21.06
C GLN A 33 2.13 -3.02 -20.55
N PHE A 34 1.26 -2.05 -20.75
CA PHE A 34 1.32 -0.76 -20.07
C PHE A 34 0.20 -0.70 -19.03
N ILE A 35 0.53 -0.15 -17.86
CA ILE A 35 -0.46 0.08 -16.81
C ILE A 35 -1.17 1.40 -17.10
N TRP A 36 -2.48 1.43 -17.12
CA TRP A 36 -3.24 2.65 -17.07
C TRP A 36 -3.81 2.82 -15.66
N THR A 37 -3.13 3.61 -14.78
CA THR A 37 -1.95 4.42 -15.10
C THR A 37 -0.88 4.27 -14.01
N GLY A 38 0.30 4.85 -14.22
CA GLY A 38 1.35 4.87 -13.19
C GLY A 38 0.92 5.65 -11.95
N CYS A 39 0.44 6.88 -12.12
CA CYS A 39 -0.06 7.72 -11.03
C CYS A 39 -1.53 8.07 -11.23
N ASP A 40 -2.27 8.24 -10.14
CA ASP A 40 -3.58 8.89 -10.20
C ASP A 40 -3.46 10.29 -10.77
N TYR A 41 -4.51 10.80 -11.37
CA TYR A 41 -4.56 12.12 -11.98
C TYR A 41 -5.90 12.81 -11.71
N ILE A 42 -5.91 14.12 -11.76
CA ILE A 42 -7.10 14.94 -11.54
C ILE A 42 -8.08 14.73 -12.70
N GLY A 43 -9.34 14.53 -12.37
CA GLY A 43 -10.39 14.21 -13.32
C GLY A 43 -10.61 12.69 -13.47
N GLU A 44 -11.58 12.31 -14.28
CA GLU A 44 -11.93 10.93 -14.60
C GLU A 44 -12.15 10.02 -13.35
N PRO A 45 -13.01 10.44 -12.40
CA PRO A 45 -13.23 9.69 -11.17
C PRO A 45 -14.04 8.40 -11.38
N THR A 46 -14.49 8.12 -12.61
CA THR A 46 -15.28 6.93 -12.95
C THR A 46 -14.64 5.64 -12.38
N PRO A 47 -15.42 4.73 -11.76
CA PRO A 47 -16.88 4.67 -11.72
C PRO A 47 -17.54 5.47 -10.58
N TYR A 48 -16.80 6.25 -9.85
CA TYR A 48 -17.28 6.94 -8.66
C TYR A 48 -17.87 8.30 -9.03
N GLY A 49 -18.91 8.72 -8.29
CA GLY A 49 -19.50 10.05 -8.38
C GLY A 49 -18.87 11.02 -7.38
N PHE A 50 -19.32 12.29 -7.46
CA PHE A 50 -18.91 13.31 -6.47
C PHE A 50 -19.09 12.78 -5.03
N PRO A 51 -18.14 13.05 -4.11
CA PRO A 51 -17.03 14.00 -4.19
C PRO A 51 -15.74 13.48 -4.83
N ALA A 52 -15.69 12.26 -5.39
CA ALA A 52 -14.51 11.80 -6.09
C ALA A 52 -14.20 12.72 -7.29
N ARG A 53 -12.97 13.20 -7.39
CA ARG A 53 -12.52 14.17 -8.39
C ARG A 53 -11.26 13.78 -9.15
N SER A 54 -10.64 12.68 -8.76
CA SER A 54 -9.45 12.15 -9.41
C SER A 54 -9.64 10.69 -9.80
N SER A 55 -8.80 10.22 -10.70
CA SER A 55 -8.81 8.81 -11.11
C SER A 55 -8.44 7.89 -9.95
N TYR A 56 -8.78 6.60 -10.11
CA TYR A 56 -8.42 5.50 -9.22
C TYR A 56 -7.49 4.50 -9.91
N PHE A 57 -7.08 4.79 -11.12
CA PHE A 57 -6.38 3.86 -12.02
C PHE A 57 -4.89 3.77 -11.74
N GLY A 58 -4.32 4.75 -11.02
CA GLY A 58 -2.91 4.75 -10.67
C GLY A 58 -2.54 3.62 -9.73
N ILE A 59 -1.33 3.08 -9.90
CA ILE A 59 -0.69 2.22 -8.90
C ILE A 59 0.06 3.05 -7.84
N ILE A 60 0.16 4.35 -8.06
CA ILE A 60 0.65 5.39 -7.15
C ILE A 60 -0.47 6.43 -7.02
N ASP A 61 -0.73 6.94 -5.83
CA ASP A 61 -1.77 7.93 -5.60
C ASP A 61 -1.37 9.36 -6.00
N LEU A 62 -2.26 10.35 -5.81
CA LEU A 62 -2.02 11.76 -6.15
C LEU A 62 -0.84 12.36 -5.40
N ALA A 63 -0.61 11.97 -4.15
CA ALA A 63 0.48 12.47 -3.32
C ALA A 63 1.81 11.76 -3.58
N GLY A 64 1.81 10.74 -4.44
CA GLY A 64 3.01 9.98 -4.80
C GLY A 64 3.24 8.72 -3.95
N PHE A 65 2.28 8.32 -3.10
CA PHE A 65 2.38 7.10 -2.31
C PHE A 65 2.05 5.86 -3.14
N PRO A 66 2.91 4.82 -3.12
CA PRO A 66 2.60 3.54 -3.75
C PRO A 66 1.37 2.90 -3.11
N LYS A 67 0.41 2.48 -3.94
CA LYS A 67 -0.70 1.62 -3.51
C LYS A 67 -0.21 0.17 -3.38
N ASP A 68 -0.97 -0.69 -2.69
CA ASP A 68 -0.54 -2.07 -2.45
C ASP A 68 -0.23 -2.83 -3.74
N VAL A 69 -1.01 -2.62 -4.80
CA VAL A 69 -0.80 -3.25 -6.11
C VAL A 69 0.52 -2.84 -6.80
N TYR A 70 1.11 -1.70 -6.45
CA TYR A 70 2.45 -1.33 -6.91
C TYR A 70 3.48 -2.42 -6.56
N TYR A 71 3.38 -3.00 -5.37
CA TYR A 71 4.30 -4.03 -4.92
C TYR A 71 4.07 -5.38 -5.62
N MET A 72 2.87 -5.64 -6.13
CA MET A 72 2.64 -6.78 -7.04
C MET A 72 3.50 -6.63 -8.29
N TYR A 73 3.40 -5.50 -8.99
CA TYR A 73 4.21 -5.24 -10.18
C TYR A 73 5.70 -5.22 -9.88
N GLN A 74 6.12 -4.58 -8.78
CA GLN A 74 7.52 -4.56 -8.38
C GLN A 74 8.05 -5.98 -8.15
N SER A 75 7.26 -6.87 -7.54
CA SER A 75 7.65 -8.25 -7.27
C SER A 75 7.76 -9.10 -8.54
N GLU A 76 6.99 -8.78 -9.57
CA GLU A 76 6.93 -9.54 -10.83
C GLU A 76 7.86 -8.97 -11.92
N TRP A 77 8.05 -7.65 -11.95
CA TRP A 77 8.77 -6.97 -13.02
C TRP A 77 10.20 -6.60 -12.69
N THR A 78 10.61 -6.76 -11.44
CA THR A 78 11.95 -6.37 -11.01
C THR A 78 12.64 -7.46 -10.21
N THR A 79 13.96 -7.35 -10.08
CA THR A 79 14.77 -8.18 -9.19
C THR A 79 14.96 -7.58 -7.80
N LYS A 80 14.40 -6.38 -7.56
CA LYS A 80 14.44 -5.75 -6.23
C LYS A 80 13.71 -6.64 -5.23
N PRO A 81 14.28 -6.87 -4.03
CA PRO A 81 13.57 -7.62 -3.00
C PRO A 81 12.25 -6.96 -2.63
N VAL A 82 11.19 -7.74 -2.64
CA VAL A 82 9.84 -7.33 -2.22
C VAL A 82 9.35 -8.31 -1.18
N LEU A 83 8.87 -7.78 -0.07
CA LEU A 83 8.06 -8.46 0.93
C LEU A 83 7.09 -7.42 1.47
N HIS A 84 5.85 -7.42 0.98
CA HIS A 84 4.85 -6.41 1.28
C HIS A 84 3.60 -7.06 1.84
N LEU A 85 3.47 -6.98 3.17
CA LEU A 85 2.29 -7.42 3.93
C LEU A 85 1.31 -6.25 4.08
N PHE A 86 0.04 -6.49 3.83
CA PHE A 86 -1.04 -5.52 3.97
C PHE A 86 -2.37 -6.21 4.31
N PRO A 87 -3.39 -5.46 4.78
CA PRO A 87 -3.41 -4.05 5.12
C PRO A 87 -2.71 -3.76 6.47
N HIS A 88 -2.94 -2.56 7.02
CA HIS A 88 -2.51 -2.17 8.36
C HIS A 88 -3.10 -3.10 9.46
N TRP A 89 -2.57 -3.00 10.69
CA TRP A 89 -3.01 -3.84 11.80
C TRP A 89 -3.68 -3.01 12.92
N ASN A 90 -4.73 -2.23 12.55
CA ASN A 90 -5.60 -1.51 13.50
C ASN A 90 -7.05 -1.71 13.10
N TRP A 91 -7.74 -2.62 13.79
CA TRP A 91 -9.12 -3.01 13.50
C TRP A 91 -9.92 -3.13 14.79
N VAL A 92 -11.18 -3.54 14.72
CA VAL A 92 -11.99 -3.87 15.90
C VAL A 92 -11.59 -5.25 16.40
N ASP A 93 -11.35 -5.37 17.71
CA ASP A 93 -10.98 -6.65 18.32
C ASP A 93 -12.01 -7.75 18.01
N GLY A 94 -11.54 -8.93 17.60
CA GLY A 94 -12.35 -10.04 17.13
C GLY A 94 -12.77 -9.96 15.65
N GLN A 95 -12.46 -8.89 14.94
CA GLN A 95 -12.78 -8.75 13.50
C GLN A 95 -11.95 -9.72 12.66
N THR A 96 -12.57 -10.34 11.66
CA THR A 96 -11.87 -11.17 10.67
C THR A 96 -11.23 -10.29 9.60
N ILE A 97 -9.92 -10.45 9.39
CA ILE A 97 -9.11 -9.70 8.43
C ILE A 97 -8.42 -10.65 7.47
N ASP A 98 -8.46 -10.34 6.19
CA ASP A 98 -7.64 -10.99 5.19
C ASP A 98 -6.31 -10.23 5.08
N LEU A 99 -5.20 -10.89 5.43
CA LEU A 99 -3.85 -10.36 5.23
C LEU A 99 -3.29 -10.93 3.93
N TRP A 100 -2.86 -10.04 3.03
CA TRP A 100 -2.22 -10.40 1.78
C TRP A 100 -0.73 -10.04 1.81
N CYS A 101 0.06 -10.79 1.06
CA CYS A 101 1.48 -10.52 0.94
C CYS A 101 1.93 -10.69 -0.51
N TYR A 102 2.52 -9.63 -1.08
CA TYR A 102 3.30 -9.69 -2.30
C TYR A 102 4.76 -9.92 -1.95
N TYR A 103 5.42 -10.84 -2.64
CA TYR A 103 6.83 -11.12 -2.40
C TYR A 103 7.54 -11.68 -3.64
N ASN A 104 8.87 -11.56 -3.64
CA ASN A 104 9.74 -12.24 -4.58
C ASN A 104 11.01 -12.73 -3.89
N ASN A 105 11.93 -13.35 -4.64
CA ASN A 105 13.22 -13.83 -4.16
C ASN A 105 13.14 -14.79 -2.95
N ALA A 106 12.00 -15.42 -2.72
CA ALA A 106 11.77 -16.41 -1.67
C ALA A 106 10.89 -17.56 -2.21
N ASP A 107 11.01 -18.72 -1.58
CA ASP A 107 10.22 -19.90 -1.96
C ASP A 107 8.87 -19.92 -1.25
N GLU A 108 8.84 -19.37 -0.03
CA GLU A 108 7.67 -19.39 0.85
C GLU A 108 7.67 -18.21 1.82
N VAL A 109 6.51 -17.93 2.34
CA VAL A 109 6.31 -16.97 3.43
C VAL A 109 5.44 -17.56 4.53
N GLU A 110 5.73 -17.22 5.78
CA GLU A 110 4.97 -17.62 6.96
C GLU A 110 4.49 -16.40 7.71
N LEU A 111 3.21 -16.39 8.06
CA LEU A 111 2.60 -15.32 8.85
C LEU A 111 2.57 -15.70 10.33
N PHE A 112 2.86 -14.73 11.18
CA PHE A 112 2.70 -14.82 12.63
C PHE A 112 1.76 -13.70 13.10
N VAL A 113 0.81 -14.04 13.95
CA VAL A 113 -0.04 -13.09 14.68
C VAL A 113 0.30 -13.20 16.15
N ASN A 114 0.80 -12.14 16.76
CA ASN A 114 1.25 -12.12 18.16
C ASN A 114 2.19 -13.31 18.49
N GLY A 115 3.11 -13.62 17.57
CA GLY A 115 4.08 -14.71 17.70
C GLY A 115 3.55 -16.11 17.37
N GLN A 116 2.26 -16.27 17.12
CA GLN A 116 1.65 -17.57 16.74
C GLN A 116 1.60 -17.71 15.22
N SER A 117 2.19 -18.82 14.70
CA SER A 117 2.17 -19.12 13.28
C SER A 117 0.75 -19.34 12.76
N GLN A 118 0.46 -18.71 11.63
CA GLN A 118 -0.78 -18.88 10.86
C GLN A 118 -0.54 -19.77 9.62
N GLY A 119 0.61 -20.41 9.58
CA GLY A 119 1.02 -21.34 8.53
C GLY A 119 1.78 -20.67 7.38
N VAL A 120 2.45 -21.52 6.63
CA VAL A 120 3.25 -21.19 5.46
C VAL A 120 2.35 -21.08 4.22
N ARG A 121 2.69 -20.16 3.32
CA ARG A 121 2.07 -20.03 1.99
C ARG A 121 3.14 -19.88 0.91
N ARG A 122 2.83 -20.40 -0.29
CA ARG A 122 3.68 -20.31 -1.48
C ARG A 122 2.86 -19.85 -2.66
N LYS A 123 3.41 -18.96 -3.50
CA LYS A 123 2.77 -18.60 -4.78
C LYS A 123 2.59 -19.80 -5.70
N ALA A 124 3.49 -20.78 -5.61
CA ALA A 124 3.40 -22.01 -6.39
C ALA A 124 2.16 -22.87 -6.06
N ASP A 125 1.57 -22.71 -4.88
CA ASP A 125 0.39 -23.46 -4.44
C ASP A 125 -0.92 -22.78 -4.87
N SER A 126 -0.85 -21.58 -5.44
CA SER A 126 -1.98 -20.82 -5.94
C SER A 126 -1.69 -20.28 -7.33
N HIS A 127 -2.75 -19.94 -8.08
CA HIS A 127 -2.62 -19.24 -9.36
C HIS A 127 -2.70 -17.72 -9.20
N GLN A 128 -2.27 -17.21 -8.03
CA GLN A 128 -2.31 -15.80 -7.66
C GLN A 128 -0.89 -15.26 -7.51
N TYR A 129 -0.74 -13.95 -7.66
CA TYR A 129 0.54 -13.26 -7.48
C TYR A 129 0.76 -12.80 -6.05
N HIS A 130 -0.27 -12.94 -5.20
CA HIS A 130 -0.18 -12.80 -3.76
C HIS A 130 -0.37 -14.15 -3.05
N VAL A 131 -0.07 -14.16 -1.76
CA VAL A 131 -0.52 -15.17 -0.82
C VAL A 131 -1.34 -14.51 0.27
N SER A 132 -2.26 -15.25 0.90
CA SER A 132 -3.19 -14.68 1.87
C SER A 132 -3.46 -15.57 3.06
N TRP A 133 -3.84 -14.95 4.16
CA TRP A 133 -4.32 -15.59 5.38
C TRP A 133 -5.57 -14.86 5.87
N ARG A 134 -6.55 -15.62 6.31
CA ARG A 134 -7.72 -15.09 7.00
C ARG A 134 -7.55 -15.31 8.49
N VAL A 135 -7.47 -14.23 9.25
CA VAL A 135 -7.13 -14.26 10.66
C VAL A 135 -8.07 -13.39 11.48
N THR A 136 -8.19 -13.67 12.77
CA THR A 136 -8.91 -12.80 13.70
C THR A 136 -7.96 -11.75 14.24
N TYR A 137 -8.38 -10.48 14.17
CA TYR A 137 -7.62 -9.38 14.75
C TYR A 137 -7.66 -9.41 16.27
N HIS A 138 -6.49 -9.29 16.86
CA HIS A 138 -6.27 -8.92 18.25
C HIS A 138 -5.15 -7.88 18.30
N PRO A 139 -5.20 -6.89 19.20
CA PRO A 139 -4.12 -5.91 19.34
C PRO A 139 -2.75 -6.57 19.52
N GLY A 140 -1.72 -5.95 18.96
CA GLY A 140 -0.35 -6.48 18.99
C GLY A 140 0.33 -6.31 17.63
N GLU A 141 0.87 -7.39 17.08
CA GLU A 141 1.61 -7.34 15.83
C GLU A 141 1.32 -8.51 14.90
N VAL A 142 1.50 -8.26 13.62
CA VAL A 142 1.61 -9.30 12.60
C VAL A 142 3.00 -9.23 11.98
N ARG A 143 3.63 -10.38 11.81
CA ARG A 143 4.94 -10.51 11.19
C ARG A 143 4.89 -11.56 10.09
N VAL A 144 5.41 -11.20 8.92
CA VAL A 144 5.64 -12.15 7.84
C VAL A 144 7.14 -12.41 7.68
N VAL A 145 7.51 -13.68 7.46
CA VAL A 145 8.88 -14.13 7.28
C VAL A 145 8.99 -14.85 5.94
N ALA A 146 9.84 -14.34 5.07
CA ALA A 146 10.14 -14.94 3.78
C ALA A 146 11.36 -15.85 3.90
N ARG A 147 11.28 -17.07 3.34
CA ARG A 147 12.38 -18.04 3.36
C ARG A 147 12.72 -18.53 1.96
N ARG A 148 14.00 -18.76 1.77
CA ARG A 148 14.57 -19.44 0.61
C ARG A 148 15.42 -20.61 1.10
N GLN A 149 15.11 -21.81 0.65
CA GLN A 149 15.80 -23.04 1.10
C GLN A 149 15.89 -23.11 2.63
N VAL A 150 14.74 -22.91 3.32
CA VAL A 150 14.60 -22.90 4.79
C VAL A 150 15.25 -21.70 5.50
N ARG A 151 16.09 -20.91 4.83
CA ARG A 151 16.77 -19.75 5.41
C ARG A 151 15.88 -18.51 5.30
N GLU A 152 15.73 -17.76 6.39
CA GLU A 152 15.11 -16.43 6.37
C GLU A 152 15.91 -15.48 5.48
N VAL A 153 15.24 -14.85 4.52
CA VAL A 153 15.82 -13.86 3.59
C VAL A 153 15.25 -12.47 3.78
N ALA A 154 14.05 -12.37 4.34
CA ALA A 154 13.40 -11.09 4.67
C ALA A 154 12.34 -11.30 5.73
N SER A 155 12.01 -10.24 6.49
CA SER A 155 10.83 -10.18 7.34
C SER A 155 10.28 -8.77 7.41
N GLN A 156 8.96 -8.67 7.61
CA GLN A 156 8.23 -7.41 7.82
C GLN A 156 7.30 -7.57 9.00
N THR A 157 7.23 -6.53 9.84
CA THR A 157 6.31 -6.48 10.99
C THR A 157 5.43 -5.25 10.89
N ILE A 158 4.13 -5.43 11.09
CA ILE A 158 3.15 -4.35 11.24
C ILE A 158 2.60 -4.45 12.66
N LYS A 159 2.62 -3.32 13.37
CA LYS A 159 2.12 -3.22 14.76
C LYS A 159 0.82 -2.44 14.79
N ALA A 160 -0.06 -2.83 15.71
CA ALA A 160 -1.21 -2.01 16.05
C ALA A 160 -0.73 -0.74 16.76
N ALA A 161 -1.16 0.42 16.26
CA ALA A 161 -0.90 1.71 16.90
C ALA A 161 -1.86 1.93 18.07
N GLY A 162 -1.37 2.64 19.08
CA GLY A 162 -2.17 3.21 20.16
C GLY A 162 -2.90 4.50 19.73
N ALA A 163 -3.21 5.35 20.72
CA ALA A 163 -3.79 6.66 20.44
C ALA A 163 -2.79 7.55 19.71
N ALA A 164 -3.28 8.40 18.81
CA ALA A 164 -2.49 9.42 18.13
C ALA A 164 -1.79 10.33 19.16
N ASP A 165 -0.52 10.64 18.93
CA ASP A 165 0.31 11.43 19.85
C ASP A 165 0.92 12.65 19.15
N HIS A 166 1.61 12.45 18.02
CA HIS A 166 2.27 13.54 17.30
C HIS A 166 2.40 13.27 15.79
N ALA A 167 2.68 14.34 15.05
CA ALA A 167 3.05 14.24 13.65
C ALA A 167 4.55 13.97 13.49
N ARG A 168 4.91 12.94 12.73
CA ARG A 168 6.28 12.62 12.34
C ARG A 168 6.53 13.09 10.93
N LEU A 169 7.62 13.82 10.71
CA LEU A 169 8.06 14.25 9.39
C LEU A 169 9.25 13.42 8.92
N THR A 170 9.20 12.95 7.68
CA THR A 170 10.29 12.22 7.03
C THR A 170 10.59 12.81 5.67
N MET A 171 11.86 13.03 5.35
CA MET A 171 12.26 13.46 4.01
C MET A 171 12.24 12.25 3.08
N ASP A 172 11.40 12.28 2.06
CA ASP A 172 11.30 11.25 1.04
C ASP A 172 12.29 11.52 -0.10
N TYR A 173 12.29 12.73 -0.62
CA TYR A 173 13.15 13.12 -1.74
C TYR A 173 13.71 14.54 -1.57
N ARG A 174 14.93 14.73 -2.04
CA ARG A 174 15.61 16.03 -2.15
C ARG A 174 16.29 16.15 -3.51
N GLY A 175 15.99 17.21 -4.25
CA GLY A 175 16.68 17.52 -5.50
C GLY A 175 16.34 18.93 -6.00
N ASN A 176 17.32 19.62 -6.60
CA ASN A 176 17.15 20.94 -7.21
C ASN A 176 16.42 21.96 -6.32
N ASP A 177 16.82 22.04 -5.05
CA ASP A 177 16.21 22.90 -4.01
C ASP A 177 14.72 22.60 -3.72
N THR A 178 14.22 21.46 -4.17
CA THR A 178 12.89 20.95 -3.88
C THR A 178 12.98 19.76 -2.92
N TYR A 179 12.10 19.75 -1.93
CA TYR A 179 12.03 18.73 -0.90
C TYR A 179 10.62 18.13 -0.86
N PHE A 180 10.53 16.80 -0.88
CA PHE A 180 9.31 16.07 -0.60
C PHE A 180 9.37 15.53 0.82
N ILE A 181 8.40 15.91 1.64
CA ILE A 181 8.36 15.58 3.07
C ILE A 181 7.05 14.87 3.34
N ASN A 182 7.15 13.64 3.85
CA ASN A 182 5.99 12.88 4.31
C ASN A 182 5.67 13.27 5.75
N ALA A 183 4.41 13.56 6.02
CA ALA A 183 3.87 13.75 7.36
C ALA A 183 2.97 12.57 7.72
N GLU A 184 3.19 11.97 8.87
CA GLU A 184 2.41 10.85 9.39
C GLU A 184 2.00 11.14 10.83
N VAL A 185 0.76 10.87 11.19
CA VAL A 185 0.33 10.84 12.59
C VAL A 185 0.74 9.50 13.19
N VAL A 186 1.46 9.55 14.30
CA VAL A 186 1.98 8.37 15.00
C VAL A 186 1.56 8.38 16.47
N ASP A 187 1.57 7.21 17.10
CA ASP A 187 1.38 7.07 18.53
C ASP A 187 2.67 7.38 19.31
N ALA A 188 2.61 7.33 20.65
CA ALA A 188 3.76 7.58 21.53
C ALA A 188 4.94 6.63 21.30
N ALA A 189 4.72 5.46 20.69
CA ALA A 189 5.77 4.51 20.32
C ALA A 189 6.30 4.74 18.87
N GLY A 190 5.78 5.74 18.16
CA GLY A 190 6.14 6.05 16.79
C GLY A 190 5.50 5.12 15.77
N ILE A 191 4.44 4.41 16.12
CA ILE A 191 3.69 3.55 15.19
C ILE A 191 2.66 4.41 14.46
N ARG A 192 2.60 4.31 13.13
CA ARG A 192 1.64 5.05 12.29
C ARG A 192 0.20 4.71 12.69
N CYS A 193 -0.61 5.74 12.89
CA CYS A 193 -2.04 5.65 13.17
C CYS A 193 -2.81 5.67 11.84
N PRO A 194 -3.28 4.53 11.32
CA PRO A 194 -3.84 4.45 9.96
C PRO A 194 -5.22 5.10 9.83
N TRP A 195 -5.89 5.37 10.94
CA TRP A 195 -7.20 6.01 11.00
C TRP A 195 -7.16 7.48 11.47
N ALA A 196 -5.95 8.05 11.61
CA ALA A 196 -5.81 9.45 11.96
C ALA A 196 -6.36 10.32 10.81
N ASP A 197 -7.21 11.28 11.16
CA ASP A 197 -7.82 12.26 10.27
C ASP A 197 -7.64 13.70 10.81
N ASP A 198 -6.55 13.89 11.55
CA ASP A 198 -6.20 15.16 12.18
C ASP A 198 -5.86 16.21 11.11
N ASP A 199 -6.29 17.47 11.36
CA ASP A 199 -5.91 18.62 10.56
C ASP A 199 -4.46 19.03 10.88
N LEU A 200 -3.57 18.91 9.88
CA LEU A 200 -2.16 19.23 10.00
C LEU A 200 -1.84 20.57 9.33
N GLN A 201 -1.39 21.55 10.12
CA GLN A 201 -0.95 22.84 9.61
C GLN A 201 0.58 22.85 9.45
N PHE A 202 1.05 23.25 8.26
CA PHE A 202 2.46 23.26 7.93
C PHE A 202 3.02 24.68 7.90
N LYS A 203 4.22 24.82 8.46
CA LYS A 203 5.03 26.04 8.38
C LYS A 203 6.46 25.68 8.02
N VAL A 204 7.06 26.46 7.14
CA VAL A 204 8.47 26.30 6.78
C VAL A 204 9.22 27.61 7.06
N ASP A 205 10.40 27.51 7.66
CA ASP A 205 11.32 28.62 7.83
C ASP A 205 12.39 28.55 6.72
N ASN A 206 12.68 29.70 6.09
CA ASN A 206 13.64 29.82 5.00
C ASN A 206 13.29 29.03 3.72
N GLY A 207 12.00 28.91 3.41
CA GLY A 207 11.49 28.24 2.22
C GLY A 207 10.08 28.68 1.88
N ILE A 208 9.49 28.03 0.87
CA ILE A 208 8.08 28.19 0.50
C ILE A 208 7.44 26.81 0.40
N ILE A 209 6.21 26.68 0.86
CA ILE A 209 5.40 25.49 0.63
C ILE A 209 4.85 25.59 -0.79
N LEU A 210 5.19 24.62 -1.64
CA LEU A 210 4.72 24.56 -3.02
C LEU A 210 3.33 23.92 -3.11
N GLY A 211 2.99 23.03 -2.18
CA GLY A 211 1.69 22.37 -2.08
C GLY A 211 1.69 21.30 -1.03
N VAL A 212 0.51 20.90 -0.62
CA VAL A 212 0.24 19.80 0.30
C VAL A 212 -0.82 18.90 -0.33
N ASP A 213 -0.69 17.60 -0.19
CA ASP A 213 -1.66 16.62 -0.66
C ASP A 213 -1.66 15.40 0.26
N ASN A 214 -2.82 14.83 0.53
CA ASN A 214 -2.99 13.61 1.32
C ASN A 214 -3.29 12.36 0.47
N GLY A 215 -3.26 12.48 -0.87
CA GLY A 215 -3.53 11.38 -1.80
C GLY A 215 -5.01 10.97 -1.90
N SER A 216 -5.89 11.59 -1.13
CA SER A 216 -7.32 11.22 -1.11
C SER A 216 -8.05 11.73 -2.36
N GLN A 217 -8.68 10.81 -3.09
CA GLN A 217 -9.50 11.14 -4.25
C GLN A 217 -10.77 11.93 -3.89
N PHE A 218 -11.15 11.97 -2.61
CA PHE A 218 -12.32 12.69 -2.08
C PHE A 218 -11.96 14.03 -1.46
N SER A 219 -10.70 14.32 -1.20
CA SER A 219 -10.31 15.58 -0.58
C SER A 219 -10.75 16.76 -1.46
N MET A 220 -11.39 17.73 -0.83
CA MET A 220 -11.79 18.99 -1.47
C MET A 220 -10.83 20.14 -1.19
N GLU A 221 -9.72 19.84 -0.51
CA GLU A 221 -8.65 20.79 -0.25
C GLU A 221 -8.00 21.28 -1.55
N ARG A 222 -7.40 22.44 -1.49
CA ARG A 222 -6.69 23.02 -2.63
C ARG A 222 -5.28 22.42 -2.67
N PHE A 223 -4.84 21.95 -3.82
CA PHE A 223 -3.48 21.41 -4.00
C PHE A 223 -2.35 22.39 -3.68
N LYS A 224 -2.62 23.69 -3.70
CA LYS A 224 -1.69 24.74 -3.29
C LYS A 224 -2.09 25.35 -1.95
N ALA A 225 -2.52 24.53 -1.04
CA ALA A 225 -2.78 24.91 0.33
C ALA A 225 -1.53 24.66 1.19
N ASP A 226 -1.55 25.19 2.40
CA ASP A 226 -0.52 25.02 3.42
C ASP A 226 -1.00 24.15 4.60
N HIS A 227 -2.13 23.50 4.43
CA HIS A 227 -2.79 22.62 5.39
C HIS A 227 -3.50 21.47 4.68
#